data_a824e87562e556cb9f69f593936b81e4
#
_entry.id   a824e87562e556cb9f69f593936b81e4
#
_cell.length_a   1.000
_cell.length_b   1.000
_cell.length_c   1.000
_cell.angle_alpha   90.00
_cell.angle_beta   90.00
_cell.angle_gamma   90.00
#
_symmetry.space_group_name_H-M   'P 1'
#
loop_
_entity.id
_entity.type
_entity.pdbx_description
1 polymer ?
#
loop_
_entity_poly.entity_id
_entity_poly.type
_entity_poly.pdbx_seq_one_letter_code
_entity_poly.pdbx_strand_id
1 'polypeptide(L)'
;MARTEALIISEELFRALSPVSGDLDWDYIWANILATQDKWIQPALGQALYEKIMSDIDAGTLAGDYKTLVEDYVARATVWFTCYLGIPFWVIKIVNSGVILRTVDDGTPITLNDADKIAQNCREQGEFYLQRLIDYLCANSSDFSEYQTTANGEIPASKINYAGGLNLESYTK
;
A
#
# COMPACT_ATOMS: atom_id res chain seq x y z
N MET A 1 -22.71 -7.78 3.57
CA MET A 1 -21.78 -8.95 3.59
C MET A 1 -20.68 -8.61 4.57
N ALA A 2 -20.35 -9.50 5.50
CA ALA A 2 -19.18 -9.30 6.35
C ALA A 2 -17.92 -9.38 5.46
N ARG A 3 -17.06 -8.37 5.54
CA ARG A 3 -15.75 -8.36 4.87
C ARG A 3 -14.87 -9.34 5.63
N THR A 4 -14.37 -10.36 4.96
CA THR A 4 -13.63 -11.48 5.58
C THR A 4 -12.11 -11.33 5.45
N GLU A 5 -11.64 -10.35 4.66
CA GLU A 5 -10.21 -10.13 4.47
C GLU A 5 -9.69 -9.05 5.42
N ALA A 6 -8.64 -9.38 6.16
CA ALA A 6 -8.00 -8.44 7.06
C ALA A 6 -7.27 -7.33 6.28
N LEU A 7 -7.28 -6.13 6.85
CA LEU A 7 -6.47 -5.03 6.37
C LEU A 7 -5.23 -4.88 7.24
N ILE A 8 -4.08 -4.63 6.59
CA ILE A 8 -2.82 -4.41 7.30
C ILE A 8 -2.80 -3.08 8.05
N ILE A 9 -3.68 -2.14 7.67
CA ILE A 9 -3.86 -0.85 8.33
C ILE A 9 -5.32 -0.62 8.69
N SER A 10 -5.55 0.00 9.86
CA SER A 10 -6.88 0.43 10.30
C SER A 10 -7.31 1.72 9.59
N GLU A 11 -8.63 2.02 9.62
CA GLU A 11 -9.17 3.30 9.16
C GLU A 11 -8.54 4.48 9.89
N GLU A 12 -8.38 4.38 11.21
CA GLU A 12 -7.79 5.43 12.03
C GLU A 12 -6.35 5.73 11.60
N LEU A 13 -5.54 4.70 11.41
CA LEU A 13 -4.14 4.84 10.97
C LEU A 13 -4.06 5.40 9.54
N PHE A 14 -4.93 4.95 8.63
CA PHE A 14 -5.00 5.50 7.29
C PHE A 14 -5.30 7.00 7.33
N ARG A 15 -6.32 7.43 8.08
CA ARG A 15 -6.71 8.84 8.18
C ARG A 15 -5.65 9.71 8.84
N ALA A 16 -4.91 9.17 9.81
CA ALA A 16 -3.81 9.87 10.46
C ALA A 16 -2.58 10.10 9.56
N LEU A 17 -2.33 9.19 8.61
CA LEU A 17 -1.14 9.23 7.76
C LEU A 17 -1.39 9.74 6.34
N SER A 18 -2.64 9.79 5.89
CA SER A 18 -3.01 10.18 4.53
C SER A 18 -3.33 11.67 4.41
N PRO A 19 -3.15 12.28 3.23
CA PRO A 19 -3.64 13.62 2.94
C PRO A 19 -5.16 13.66 2.69
N VAL A 20 -5.85 12.52 2.75
CA VAL A 20 -7.28 12.41 2.47
C VAL A 20 -8.09 12.87 3.68
N SER A 21 -9.04 13.79 3.46
CA SER A 21 -9.92 14.30 4.51
C SER A 21 -10.89 13.23 5.04
N GLY A 22 -11.46 13.48 6.22
CA GLY A 22 -12.39 12.58 6.88
C GLY A 22 -13.70 12.30 6.13
N ASP A 23 -14.02 13.09 5.11
CA ASP A 23 -15.31 13.04 4.38
C ASP A 23 -15.36 11.92 3.32
N LEU A 24 -14.23 11.29 2.99
CA LEU A 24 -14.23 10.16 2.07
C LEU A 24 -14.71 8.89 2.79
N ASP A 25 -15.75 8.27 2.24
CA ASP A 25 -16.32 7.03 2.77
C ASP A 25 -15.27 5.90 2.74
N TRP A 26 -15.13 5.21 3.86
CA TRP A 26 -14.20 4.09 4.04
C TRP A 26 -14.40 2.98 3.00
N ASP A 27 -15.62 2.77 2.55
CA ASP A 27 -15.93 1.75 1.53
C ASP A 27 -15.23 1.99 0.19
N TYR A 28 -14.93 3.26 -0.15
CA TYR A 28 -14.15 3.58 -1.35
C TYR A 28 -12.64 3.38 -1.15
N ILE A 29 -12.17 3.42 0.09
CA ILE A 29 -10.74 3.29 0.42
C ILE A 29 -10.36 1.82 0.56
N TRP A 30 -11.20 1.02 1.21
CA TRP A 30 -10.95 -0.36 1.59
C TRP A 30 -10.46 -1.25 0.43
N ALA A 31 -11.16 -1.20 -0.72
CA ALA A 31 -10.79 -1.99 -1.89
C ALA A 31 -9.40 -1.62 -2.45
N ASN A 32 -9.02 -0.34 -2.37
CA ASN A 32 -7.72 0.12 -2.80
C ASN A 32 -6.60 -0.30 -1.82
N ILE A 33 -6.90 -0.43 -0.53
CA ILE A 33 -5.95 -0.99 0.44
C ILE A 33 -5.63 -2.45 0.11
N LEU A 34 -6.65 -3.28 -0.15
CA LEU A 34 -6.44 -4.67 -0.56
C LEU A 34 -5.57 -4.77 -1.82
N ALA A 35 -5.92 -4.01 -2.87
CA ALA A 35 -5.14 -4.00 -4.10
C ALA A 35 -3.69 -3.54 -3.87
N THR A 36 -3.47 -2.61 -2.92
CA THR A 36 -2.14 -2.16 -2.51
C THR A 36 -1.37 -3.27 -1.78
N GLN A 37 -2.03 -3.98 -0.87
CA GLN A 37 -1.44 -5.11 -0.15
C GLN A 37 -0.92 -6.16 -1.13
N ASP A 38 -1.75 -6.57 -2.10
CA ASP A 38 -1.40 -7.60 -3.07
C ASP A 38 -0.29 -7.16 -4.03
N LYS A 39 -0.34 -5.90 -4.47
CA LYS A 39 0.52 -5.42 -5.55
C LYS A 39 1.92 -5.01 -5.10
N TRP A 40 2.06 -4.42 -3.91
CA TRP A 40 3.32 -3.86 -3.44
C TRP A 40 3.79 -4.42 -2.10
N ILE A 41 2.87 -4.60 -1.15
CA ILE A 41 3.27 -4.97 0.22
C ILE A 41 3.63 -6.45 0.31
N GLN A 42 2.77 -7.34 -0.17
CA GLN A 42 3.06 -8.76 -0.17
C GLN A 42 4.36 -9.13 -0.92
N PRO A 43 4.63 -8.58 -2.14
CA PRO A 43 5.91 -8.83 -2.79
C PRO A 43 7.13 -8.30 -2.03
N ALA A 44 7.00 -7.20 -1.30
CA ALA A 44 8.10 -6.64 -0.52
C ALA A 44 8.40 -7.45 0.76
N LEU A 45 7.36 -7.95 1.42
CA LEU A 45 7.48 -8.76 2.64
C LEU A 45 7.84 -10.22 2.32
N GLY A 46 7.42 -10.72 1.16
CA GLY A 46 7.39 -12.15 0.86
C GLY A 46 6.18 -12.84 1.51
N GLN A 47 5.83 -14.02 1.01
CA GLN A 47 4.60 -14.71 1.40
C GLN A 47 4.60 -15.04 2.90
N ALA A 48 5.65 -15.66 3.41
CA ALA A 48 5.69 -16.14 4.79
C ALA A 48 5.55 -15.01 5.83
N LEU A 49 6.30 -13.91 5.65
CA LEU A 49 6.22 -12.76 6.55
C LEU A 49 4.86 -12.05 6.44
N TYR A 50 4.33 -11.92 5.23
CA TYR A 50 3.02 -11.33 5.01
C TYR A 50 1.91 -12.12 5.73
N GLU A 51 1.86 -13.45 5.53
CA GLU A 51 0.88 -14.32 6.18
C GLU A 51 0.99 -14.31 7.71
N LYS A 52 2.21 -14.28 8.25
CA LYS A 52 2.44 -14.13 9.69
C LYS A 52 1.86 -12.83 10.22
N ILE A 53 2.14 -11.69 9.57
CA ILE A 53 1.62 -10.38 9.98
C ILE A 53 0.10 -10.36 9.91
N MET A 54 -0.49 -10.86 8.82
CA MET A 54 -1.95 -10.90 8.66
C MET A 54 -2.63 -11.77 9.71
N SER A 55 -2.03 -12.93 10.04
CA SER A 55 -2.50 -13.80 11.13
C SER A 55 -2.45 -13.10 12.49
N ASP A 56 -1.37 -12.37 12.78
CA ASP A 56 -1.24 -11.65 14.04
C ASP A 56 -2.22 -10.47 14.15
N ILE A 57 -2.52 -9.80 13.04
CA ILE A 57 -3.53 -8.74 12.98
C ILE A 57 -4.91 -9.32 13.25
N ASP A 58 -5.28 -10.42 12.60
CA ASP A 58 -6.57 -11.10 12.80
C ASP A 58 -6.75 -11.59 14.24
N ALA A 59 -5.69 -12.12 14.84
CA ALA A 59 -5.68 -12.60 16.22
C ALA A 59 -5.57 -11.47 17.26
N GLY A 60 -5.25 -10.23 16.85
CA GLY A 60 -4.97 -9.10 17.75
C GLY A 60 -3.69 -9.31 18.59
N THR A 61 -2.73 -10.09 18.09
CA THR A 61 -1.49 -10.45 18.79
C THR A 61 -0.25 -9.71 18.26
N LEU A 62 -0.42 -8.81 17.29
CA LEU A 62 0.68 -8.06 16.70
C LEU A 62 1.42 -7.24 17.76
N ALA A 63 2.71 -7.54 18.00
CA ALA A 63 3.52 -6.93 19.05
C ALA A 63 5.00 -6.87 18.67
N GLY A 64 5.80 -6.15 19.47
CA GLY A 64 7.26 -6.06 19.33
C GLY A 64 7.70 -5.52 17.96
N ASP A 65 8.72 -6.15 17.38
CA ASP A 65 9.33 -5.71 16.13
C ASP A 65 8.37 -5.80 14.94
N TYR A 66 7.47 -6.79 14.92
CA TYR A 66 6.42 -6.91 13.91
C TYR A 66 5.43 -5.74 13.96
N LYS A 67 5.07 -5.27 15.15
CA LYS A 67 4.23 -4.09 15.30
C LYS A 67 4.94 -2.84 14.80
N THR A 68 6.20 -2.65 15.17
CA THR A 68 7.04 -1.54 14.68
C THR A 68 7.17 -1.57 13.16
N LEU A 69 7.41 -2.76 12.59
CA LEU A 69 7.48 -2.95 11.15
C LEU A 69 6.18 -2.48 10.47
N VAL A 70 5.03 -2.88 11.00
CA VAL A 70 3.72 -2.53 10.40
C VAL A 70 3.43 -1.04 10.57
N GLU A 71 3.53 -0.47 11.77
CA GLU A 71 3.12 0.90 12.05
C GLU A 71 4.06 1.95 11.44
N ASP A 72 5.38 1.72 11.47
CA ASP A 72 6.37 2.71 11.05
C ASP A 72 6.81 2.60 9.58
N TYR A 73 6.71 1.41 8.98
CA TYR A 73 7.19 1.16 7.62
C TYR A 73 6.08 0.74 6.66
N VAL A 74 5.38 -0.35 6.96
CA VAL A 74 4.35 -0.90 6.06
C VAL A 74 3.18 0.06 5.90
N ALA A 75 2.66 0.62 6.99
CA ALA A 75 1.52 1.52 6.96
C ALA A 75 1.75 2.73 6.07
N ARG A 76 2.94 3.33 6.13
CA ARG A 76 3.28 4.51 5.30
C ARG A 76 3.27 4.19 3.81
N ALA A 77 3.91 3.09 3.40
CA ALA A 77 3.90 2.67 2.01
C ALA A 77 2.47 2.35 1.54
N THR A 78 1.70 1.61 2.37
CA THR A 78 0.32 1.23 2.08
C THR A 78 -0.57 2.46 1.86
N VAL A 79 -0.50 3.46 2.74
CA VAL A 79 -1.29 4.69 2.64
C VAL A 79 -1.06 5.41 1.31
N TRP A 80 0.20 5.65 0.95
CA TRP A 80 0.52 6.42 -0.25
C TRP A 80 0.16 5.68 -1.54
N PHE A 81 0.38 4.37 -1.63
CA PHE A 81 -0.06 3.58 -2.78
C PHE A 81 -1.59 3.44 -2.85
N THR A 82 -2.27 3.41 -1.71
CA THR A 82 -3.74 3.45 -1.67
C THR A 82 -4.27 4.77 -2.24
N CYS A 83 -3.65 5.90 -1.89
CA CYS A 83 -3.98 7.19 -2.48
C CYS A 83 -3.68 7.21 -3.99
N TYR A 84 -2.55 6.66 -4.43
CA TYR A 84 -2.21 6.54 -5.84
C TYR A 84 -3.28 5.79 -6.63
N LEU A 85 -3.73 4.64 -6.13
CA LEU A 85 -4.79 3.87 -6.78
C LEU A 85 -6.16 4.54 -6.70
N GLY A 86 -6.46 5.17 -5.57
CA GLY A 86 -7.80 5.67 -5.28
C GLY A 86 -8.13 7.00 -5.95
N ILE A 87 -7.19 7.96 -5.96
CA ILE A 87 -7.45 9.35 -6.39
C ILE A 87 -8.12 9.43 -7.78
N PRO A 88 -7.66 8.71 -8.82
CA PRO A 88 -8.31 8.77 -10.13
C PRO A 88 -9.78 8.31 -10.11
N PHE A 89 -10.12 7.36 -9.23
CA PHE A 89 -11.47 6.84 -9.07
C PHE A 89 -12.34 7.66 -8.13
N TRP A 90 -11.74 8.34 -7.17
CA TRP A 90 -12.48 9.16 -6.20
C TRP A 90 -13.04 10.45 -6.81
N VAL A 91 -12.43 10.93 -7.89
CA VAL A 91 -12.90 12.14 -8.61
C VAL A 91 -13.96 11.83 -9.67
N ILE A 92 -14.22 10.55 -9.95
CA ILE A 92 -15.23 10.13 -10.93
C ILE A 92 -16.39 9.40 -10.26
N LYS A 93 -17.51 9.33 -10.96
CA LYS A 93 -18.65 8.46 -10.63
C LYS A 93 -18.99 7.61 -11.85
N ILE A 94 -19.02 6.29 -11.65
CA ILE A 94 -19.40 5.32 -12.67
C ILE A 94 -20.88 5.02 -12.46
N VAL A 95 -21.69 5.23 -13.50
CA VAL A 95 -23.12 4.97 -13.54
C VAL A 95 -23.47 4.18 -14.81
N ASN A 96 -24.66 3.61 -14.86
CA ASN A 96 -25.09 2.80 -16.02
C ASN A 96 -25.02 3.55 -17.35
N SER A 97 -25.14 4.89 -17.33
CA SER A 97 -25.08 5.75 -18.52
C SER A 97 -23.66 6.21 -18.90
N GLY A 98 -22.64 5.85 -18.12
CA GLY A 98 -21.25 6.22 -18.39
C GLY A 98 -20.44 6.63 -17.18
N VAL A 99 -19.31 7.28 -17.43
CA VAL A 99 -18.40 7.81 -16.40
C VAL A 99 -18.50 9.33 -16.39
N ILE A 100 -18.75 9.89 -15.23
CA ILE A 100 -18.87 11.36 -15.03
C ILE A 100 -17.91 11.84 -13.95
N LEU A 101 -17.46 13.09 -14.03
CA LEU A 101 -16.76 13.74 -12.93
C LEU A 101 -17.74 14.00 -11.79
N ARG A 102 -17.31 13.78 -10.56
CA ARG A 102 -18.10 14.18 -9.38
C ARG A 102 -18.22 15.70 -9.34
N THR A 103 -19.44 16.20 -9.22
CA THR A 103 -19.69 17.61 -8.89
C THR A 103 -19.61 17.79 -7.39
N VAL A 104 -18.99 18.88 -6.95
CA VAL A 104 -18.93 19.30 -5.55
C VAL A 104 -19.85 20.50 -5.38
N ASP A 105 -20.63 20.52 -4.30
CA ASP A 105 -21.58 21.59 -4.05
C ASP A 105 -20.88 22.93 -3.72
N ASP A 106 -19.67 22.86 -3.17
CA ASP A 106 -18.84 24.01 -2.77
C ASP A 106 -17.44 23.96 -3.39
N GLY A 107 -17.34 24.05 -4.72
CA GLY A 107 -16.04 24.14 -5.36
C GLY A 107 -16.05 23.80 -6.86
N THR A 108 -14.94 24.06 -7.51
CA THR A 108 -14.73 23.65 -8.91
C THR A 108 -14.07 22.27 -8.91
N PRO A 109 -14.67 21.25 -9.55
CA PRO A 109 -14.03 19.94 -9.68
C PRO A 109 -12.68 20.06 -10.37
N ILE A 110 -11.69 19.34 -9.85
CA ILE A 110 -10.38 19.23 -10.51
C ILE A 110 -10.52 18.44 -11.82
N THR A 111 -9.61 18.69 -12.76
CA THR A 111 -9.55 17.91 -13.99
C THR A 111 -8.97 16.52 -13.72
N LEU A 112 -9.27 15.55 -14.61
CA LEU A 112 -8.64 14.22 -14.53
C LEU A 112 -7.11 14.30 -14.63
N ASN A 113 -6.59 15.23 -15.44
CA ASN A 113 -5.14 15.43 -15.56
C ASN A 113 -4.50 15.95 -14.27
N ASP A 114 -5.20 16.78 -13.51
CA ASP A 114 -4.70 17.25 -12.21
C ASP A 114 -4.81 16.16 -11.14
N ALA A 115 -5.87 15.35 -11.19
CA ALA A 115 -5.99 14.17 -10.34
C ALA A 115 -4.85 13.17 -10.61
N ASP A 116 -4.51 12.92 -11.87
CA ASP A 116 -3.38 12.07 -12.25
C ASP A 116 -2.05 12.60 -11.74
N LYS A 117 -1.79 13.91 -11.81
CA LYS A 117 -0.58 14.51 -11.25
C LYS A 117 -0.47 14.30 -9.74
N ILE A 118 -1.57 14.48 -9.01
CA ILE A 118 -1.62 14.24 -7.57
C ILE A 118 -1.37 12.74 -7.29
N ALA A 119 -2.00 11.85 -8.07
CA ALA A 119 -1.77 10.42 -7.95
C ALA A 119 -0.30 10.04 -8.18
N GLN A 120 0.36 10.61 -9.20
CA GLN A 120 1.79 10.36 -9.44
C GLN A 120 2.66 10.84 -8.27
N ASN A 121 2.37 11.99 -7.66
CA ASN A 121 3.07 12.41 -6.44
C ASN A 121 2.87 11.41 -5.29
N CYS A 122 1.66 10.86 -5.12
CA CYS A 122 1.40 9.80 -4.14
C CYS A 122 2.22 8.54 -4.44
N ARG A 123 2.35 8.17 -5.72
CA ARG A 123 3.18 7.05 -6.16
C ARG A 123 4.64 7.25 -5.77
N GLU A 124 5.22 8.40 -6.06
CA GLU A 124 6.62 8.72 -5.70
C GLU A 124 6.86 8.60 -4.18
N GLN A 125 5.92 9.08 -3.37
CA GLN A 125 5.98 8.91 -1.91
C GLN A 125 5.85 7.42 -1.52
N GLY A 126 4.95 6.69 -2.15
CA GLY A 126 4.78 5.24 -1.93
C GLY A 126 6.07 4.47 -2.23
N GLU A 127 6.72 4.77 -3.36
CA GLU A 127 8.01 4.17 -3.77
C GLU A 127 9.12 4.46 -2.76
N PHE A 128 9.19 5.70 -2.28
CA PHE A 128 10.15 6.09 -1.25
C PHE A 128 9.96 5.29 0.05
N TYR A 129 8.72 5.18 0.55
CA TYR A 129 8.44 4.43 1.77
C TYR A 129 8.58 2.91 1.57
N LEU A 130 8.26 2.39 0.39
CA LEU A 130 8.50 0.99 0.05
C LEU A 130 10.00 0.65 0.06
N GLN A 131 10.82 1.53 -0.50
CA GLN A 131 12.27 1.34 -0.44
C GLN A 131 12.79 1.35 1.00
N ARG A 132 12.32 2.27 1.83
CA ARG A 132 12.65 2.28 3.27
C ARG A 132 12.24 1.00 3.99
N LEU A 133 11.07 0.44 3.65
CA LEU A 133 10.62 -0.85 4.18
C LEU A 133 11.59 -1.97 3.80
N ILE A 134 11.96 -2.06 2.52
CA ILE A 134 12.90 -3.07 2.02
C ILE A 134 14.27 -2.92 2.70
N ASP A 135 14.79 -1.70 2.80
CA ASP A 135 16.08 -1.42 3.44
C ASP A 135 16.07 -1.82 4.92
N TYR A 136 14.97 -1.51 5.63
CA TYR A 136 14.80 -1.91 7.02
C TYR A 136 14.78 -3.44 7.18
N LEU A 137 14.02 -4.15 6.36
CA LEU A 137 13.96 -5.62 6.39
C LEU A 137 15.31 -6.26 6.05
N CYS A 138 16.05 -5.70 5.09
CA CYS A 138 17.39 -6.18 4.77
C CYS A 138 18.38 -5.98 5.91
N ALA A 139 18.29 -4.84 6.61
CA ALA A 139 19.19 -4.51 7.73
C ALA A 139 18.89 -5.35 8.99
N ASN A 140 17.61 -5.71 9.21
CA ASN A 140 17.13 -6.41 10.40
C ASN A 140 16.60 -7.82 10.08
N SER A 141 17.13 -8.46 9.04
CA SER A 141 16.63 -9.77 8.58
C SER A 141 16.76 -10.89 9.61
N SER A 142 17.64 -10.74 10.62
CA SER A 142 17.77 -11.67 11.74
C SER A 142 16.58 -11.65 12.70
N ASP A 143 15.84 -10.54 12.75
CA ASP A 143 14.74 -10.32 13.69
C ASP A 143 13.39 -10.80 13.10
N PHE A 144 13.38 -11.08 11.81
CA PHE A 144 12.21 -11.55 11.05
C PHE A 144 12.53 -12.90 10.39
N SER A 145 12.30 -14.00 11.13
CA SER A 145 12.63 -15.36 10.68
C SER A 145 11.89 -15.77 9.39
N GLU A 146 10.70 -15.19 9.17
CA GLU A 146 9.85 -15.42 8.00
C GLU A 146 10.26 -14.58 6.78
N TYR A 147 11.18 -13.62 6.95
CA TYR A 147 11.66 -12.80 5.83
C TYR A 147 12.62 -13.58 4.96
N GLN A 148 12.09 -14.21 3.92
CA GLN A 148 12.84 -15.04 3.00
C GLN A 148 13.04 -14.34 1.66
N THR A 149 14.32 -14.20 1.27
CA THR A 149 14.70 -13.57 -0.01
C THR A 149 15.08 -14.59 -1.09
N THR A 150 15.04 -15.89 -0.76
CA THR A 150 15.30 -17.01 -1.66
C THR A 150 14.08 -17.93 -1.69
N ALA A 151 13.70 -18.38 -2.88
CA ALA A 151 12.59 -19.32 -3.04
C ALA A 151 12.88 -20.63 -2.31
N ASN A 152 12.01 -21.00 -1.39
CA ASN A 152 12.05 -22.26 -0.63
C ASN A 152 10.65 -22.89 -0.58
N GLY A 153 10.01 -22.99 -1.78
CA GLY A 153 8.64 -23.49 -1.91
C GLY A 153 7.57 -22.42 -1.73
N GLU A 154 7.93 -21.21 -1.35
CA GLU A 154 7.04 -20.05 -1.18
C GLU A 154 7.52 -18.90 -2.06
N ILE A 155 6.68 -17.86 -2.23
CA ILE A 155 7.04 -16.66 -2.98
C ILE A 155 7.99 -15.82 -2.11
N PRO A 156 9.27 -15.67 -2.52
CA PRO A 156 10.24 -14.92 -1.71
C PRO A 156 9.98 -13.41 -1.77
N ALA A 157 10.50 -12.69 -0.78
CA ALA A 157 10.46 -11.25 -0.77
C ALA A 157 11.28 -10.66 -1.93
N SER A 158 10.74 -9.63 -2.58
CA SER A 158 11.44 -8.88 -3.61
C SER A 158 12.30 -7.80 -2.98
N LYS A 159 13.59 -7.81 -3.27
CA LYS A 159 14.54 -6.75 -2.89
C LYS A 159 14.52 -5.56 -3.86
N ILE A 160 13.73 -5.66 -4.92
CA ILE A 160 13.72 -4.68 -6.00
C ILE A 160 12.37 -3.96 -5.98
N ASN A 161 12.42 -2.66 -5.88
CA ASN A 161 11.25 -1.82 -6.09
C ASN A 161 11.04 -1.61 -7.59
N TYR A 162 10.11 -2.35 -8.18
CA TYR A 162 9.78 -2.25 -9.62
C TYR A 162 8.94 -1.01 -9.98
N ALA A 163 8.61 -0.17 -9.01
CA ALA A 163 7.63 0.88 -9.22
C ALA A 163 8.15 2.08 -10.07
N GLY A 164 9.43 2.18 -10.36
CA GLY A 164 9.98 3.42 -10.93
C GLY A 164 11.07 3.36 -11.95
N GLY A 165 11.28 2.32 -12.76
CA GLY A 165 12.26 2.49 -13.80
C GLY A 165 12.94 1.25 -14.37
N LEU A 166 13.75 1.47 -15.39
CA LEU A 166 14.58 0.48 -16.04
C LEU A 166 15.66 -0.02 -15.07
N ASN A 167 15.48 -1.21 -14.54
CA ASN A 167 16.50 -1.85 -13.72
C ASN A 167 17.61 -2.41 -14.64
N LEU A 168 18.69 -1.68 -14.76
CA LEU A 168 19.90 -2.17 -15.44
C LEU A 168 20.68 -3.02 -14.42
N GLU A 169 20.49 -4.32 -14.42
CA GLU A 169 21.41 -5.22 -13.73
C GLU A 169 22.84 -4.92 -14.20
N SER A 170 23.70 -4.56 -13.25
CA SER A 170 25.13 -4.45 -13.54
C SER A 170 25.67 -5.86 -13.82
N TYR A 171 25.91 -6.16 -15.09
CA TYR A 171 26.62 -7.35 -15.51
C TYR A 171 28.08 -7.23 -15.01
N THR A 172 28.37 -7.77 -13.84
CA THR A 172 29.75 -8.06 -13.44
C THR A 172 30.13 -9.40 -14.03
N LYS A 173 31.06 -9.35 -14.99
CA LYS A 173 31.78 -10.53 -15.50
C LYS A 173 32.63 -11.11 -14.39
#